data_ce30db46231b7295f008b5c27ca4b663
#
_entry.id   ce30db46231b7295f008b5c27ca4b663
#
_cell.length_a   1.000
_cell.length_b   1.000
_cell.length_c   1.000
_cell.angle_alpha   90.00
_cell.angle_beta   90.00
_cell.angle_gamma   90.00
#
_symmetry.space_group_name_H-M   'P 1'
#
loop_
_entity.id
_entity.type
_entity.pdbx_description
1 polymer ?
#
loop_
_entity_poly.entity_id
_entity_poly.type
_entity_poly.pdbx_seq_one_letter_code
_entity_poly.pdbx_strand_id
1 'polypeptide(L)'
;MRERCKLPALILATLLAGCAGDVSLPTVETAAVPALAAGPVTADTPAFNPFSDGPASPSGAREVIQKPSTEEIMKTGELPEMALGRKDAPVTIIQYASMTCPHCRRFQLESYPALKREYIDTGKVRYILRAEFPIGKQSGLATIALRCAPPDKYFVLYDKLMAQQASWVSQDVRPDPIFKVAQQVGMTRAQFDSCRENRAMINTINWVKERGRTLGIIGTPNFFIQGKLVKSAIGIKEIREMVDPILAGRVAASETLPAPR
;
A
#
# COMPACT_ATOMS: atom_id res chain seq x y z
N MET A 1 2.50 45.93 50.87
CA MET A 1 1.13 46.25 51.25
C MET A 1 0.26 45.12 50.85
N ARG A 2 -0.28 44.50 51.87
CA ARG A 2 -1.27 43.46 51.96
C ARG A 2 -2.60 43.95 51.36
N GLU A 3 -3.33 43.06 50.68
CA GLU A 3 -4.69 42.76 51.16
C GLU A 3 -5.21 41.48 50.52
N ARG A 4 -5.66 40.64 51.38
CA ARG A 4 -6.40 39.37 51.16
C ARG A 4 -7.87 39.75 51.05
N CYS A 5 -8.61 39.16 50.12
CA CYS A 5 -10.06 39.10 50.26
C CYS A 5 -10.56 37.66 50.13
N LYS A 6 -11.34 37.30 51.14
CA LYS A 6 -11.86 35.98 51.47
C LYS A 6 -13.13 35.63 50.69
N LEU A 7 -13.39 34.33 50.60
CA LEU A 7 -14.65 33.68 50.17
C LEU A 7 -15.93 34.25 50.85
N PRO A 8 -17.11 33.92 50.24
CA PRO A 8 -17.79 32.71 50.74
C PRO A 8 -18.47 31.85 49.66
N ALA A 9 -18.63 30.59 50.04
CA ALA A 9 -19.42 29.59 49.41
C ALA A 9 -20.92 29.91 49.47
N LEU A 10 -21.64 29.60 48.39
CA LEU A 10 -23.09 29.41 48.45
C LEU A 10 -23.44 28.15 47.66
N ILE A 11 -23.94 27.16 48.37
CA ILE A 11 -24.53 25.93 47.90
C ILE A 11 -25.91 26.30 47.37
N LEU A 12 -26.23 25.90 46.10
CA LEU A 12 -27.61 25.79 45.66
C LEU A 12 -27.79 24.50 44.88
N ALA A 13 -28.41 23.55 45.53
CA ALA A 13 -28.89 22.32 44.94
C ALA A 13 -30.21 22.62 44.19
N THR A 14 -30.24 22.33 42.89
CA THR A 14 -31.51 22.19 42.18
C THR A 14 -31.50 20.84 41.45
N LEU A 15 -32.37 19.97 41.95
CA LEU A 15 -32.88 18.78 41.26
C LEU A 15 -33.60 19.18 39.99
N LEU A 16 -33.21 18.61 38.87
CA LEU A 16 -34.09 18.48 37.70
C LEU A 16 -33.94 17.08 37.15
N ALA A 17 -34.97 16.31 37.37
CA ALA A 17 -35.24 15.02 36.75
C ALA A 17 -35.66 15.27 35.28
N GLY A 18 -35.28 14.36 34.41
CA GLY A 18 -36.08 14.22 33.21
C GLY A 18 -35.28 13.89 31.94
N CYS A 19 -35.64 12.74 31.41
CA CYS A 19 -35.47 12.24 30.06
C CYS A 19 -34.17 11.52 29.74
N ALA A 20 -34.12 10.24 30.09
CA ALA A 20 -33.36 9.23 29.41
C ALA A 20 -33.94 9.07 27.98
N GLY A 21 -33.29 9.65 27.01
CA GLY A 21 -33.47 9.30 25.61
C GLY A 21 -32.38 8.29 25.22
N ASP A 22 -32.79 7.05 25.05
CA ASP A 22 -31.93 6.02 24.44
C ASP A 22 -31.62 6.44 23.01
N VAL A 23 -30.44 7.03 22.83
CA VAL A 23 -29.84 7.16 21.49
C VAL A 23 -29.06 5.88 21.25
N SER A 24 -29.72 4.89 20.67
CA SER A 24 -29.07 3.70 20.11
C SER A 24 -28.19 4.15 18.95
N LEU A 25 -26.89 4.21 19.20
CA LEU A 25 -25.90 4.33 18.14
C LEU A 25 -25.95 3.04 17.31
N PRO A 26 -25.97 3.14 15.96
CA PRO A 26 -25.88 1.95 15.14
C PRO A 26 -24.52 1.27 15.41
N THR A 27 -24.58 0.04 15.90
CA THR A 27 -23.42 -0.84 15.99
C THR A 27 -22.87 -1.03 14.59
N VAL A 28 -21.69 -0.47 14.32
CA VAL A 28 -20.91 -0.82 13.15
C VAL A 28 -20.51 -2.29 13.32
N GLU A 29 -21.19 -3.13 12.58
CA GLU A 29 -20.88 -4.55 12.46
C GLU A 29 -19.49 -4.66 11.85
N THR A 30 -18.51 -4.89 12.70
CA THR A 30 -17.13 -5.17 12.29
C THR A 30 -17.19 -6.52 11.58
N ALA A 31 -17.24 -6.52 10.25
CA ALA A 31 -17.09 -7.72 9.48
C ALA A 31 -15.76 -8.37 9.89
N ALA A 32 -15.85 -9.44 10.66
CA ALA A 32 -14.71 -10.25 11.05
C ALA A 32 -14.08 -10.80 9.77
N VAL A 33 -12.83 -10.42 9.52
CA VAL A 33 -12.02 -11.06 8.49
C VAL A 33 -11.94 -12.55 8.87
N PRO A 34 -12.38 -13.49 8.01
CA PRO A 34 -12.35 -14.89 8.35
C PRO A 34 -10.91 -15.28 8.67
N ALA A 35 -10.67 -15.76 9.89
CA ALA A 35 -9.42 -16.37 10.27
C ALA A 35 -9.23 -17.62 9.42
N LEU A 36 -8.32 -17.57 8.46
CA LEU A 36 -7.91 -18.76 7.70
C LEU A 36 -7.29 -19.73 8.71
N ALA A 37 -7.97 -20.84 8.93
CA ALA A 37 -7.56 -21.88 9.87
C ALA A 37 -6.16 -22.40 9.49
N ALA A 38 -5.21 -22.24 10.40
CA ALA A 38 -3.89 -22.86 10.29
C ALA A 38 -4.06 -24.36 10.48
N GLY A 39 -3.87 -25.14 9.42
CA GLY A 39 -3.78 -26.59 9.50
C GLY A 39 -2.55 -27.05 10.31
N PRO A 40 -2.56 -28.27 10.88
CA PRO A 40 -1.47 -28.77 11.71
C PRO A 40 -0.16 -28.88 10.90
N VAL A 41 0.89 -28.23 11.39
CA VAL A 41 2.24 -28.26 10.78
C VAL A 41 2.99 -29.46 11.35
N THR A 42 3.30 -30.46 10.53
CA THR A 42 4.19 -31.55 10.91
C THR A 42 5.64 -31.05 10.95
N ALA A 43 6.43 -31.50 11.96
CA ALA A 43 7.75 -30.99 12.30
C ALA A 43 8.87 -31.21 11.28
N ASP A 44 8.61 -31.94 10.16
CA ASP A 44 9.61 -32.32 9.15
C ASP A 44 9.54 -31.51 7.83
N THR A 45 8.80 -30.40 7.82
CA THR A 45 8.79 -29.55 6.64
C THR A 45 10.01 -28.61 6.70
N PRO A 46 10.94 -28.64 5.70
CA PRO A 46 12.08 -27.72 5.68
C PRO A 46 11.56 -26.29 5.81
N ALA A 47 12.24 -25.48 6.62
CA ALA A 47 11.84 -24.11 6.93
C ALA A 47 11.46 -23.39 5.62
N PHE A 48 10.15 -23.12 5.46
CA PHE A 48 9.61 -22.46 4.27
C PHE A 48 10.35 -21.14 4.07
N ASN A 49 11.12 -21.04 2.99
CA ASN A 49 11.74 -19.80 2.57
C ASN A 49 10.79 -19.10 1.60
N PRO A 50 9.99 -18.13 2.04
CA PRO A 50 9.00 -17.47 1.18
C PRO A 50 9.62 -16.71 0.01
N PHE A 51 10.93 -16.58 0.01
CA PHE A 51 11.71 -15.85 -0.99
C PHE A 51 12.86 -16.70 -1.57
N SER A 52 12.89 -18.00 -1.28
CA SER A 52 13.63 -18.90 -2.15
C SER A 52 13.03 -18.72 -3.53
N ASP A 53 13.88 -18.56 -4.54
CA ASP A 53 13.43 -18.79 -5.90
C ASP A 53 12.73 -20.14 -5.86
N GLY A 54 11.41 -20.14 -6.01
CA GLY A 54 10.62 -21.38 -6.03
C GLY A 54 11.24 -22.34 -7.04
N PRO A 55 10.93 -23.64 -7.05
CA PRO A 55 11.55 -24.56 -7.96
C PRO A 55 11.64 -23.89 -9.30
N ALA A 56 12.87 -23.69 -9.79
CA ALA A 56 13.12 -23.05 -11.06
C ALA A 56 12.13 -23.69 -12.03
N SER A 57 11.18 -22.91 -12.53
CA SER A 57 10.21 -23.42 -13.48
C SER A 57 11.01 -24.23 -14.50
N PRO A 58 10.68 -25.49 -14.75
CA PRO A 58 11.45 -26.33 -15.64
C PRO A 58 11.71 -25.51 -16.89
N SER A 59 12.95 -25.41 -17.31
CA SER A 59 13.60 -24.56 -18.31
C SER A 59 12.78 -24.17 -19.55
N GLY A 60 11.57 -23.66 -19.34
CA GLY A 60 10.76 -23.00 -20.35
C GLY A 60 10.93 -21.49 -20.18
N ALA A 61 11.28 -20.77 -21.23
CA ALA A 61 11.29 -19.32 -21.23
C ALA A 61 9.94 -18.84 -20.66
N ARG A 62 9.97 -18.00 -19.59
CA ARG A 62 8.75 -17.46 -19.00
C ARG A 62 7.98 -16.72 -20.09
N GLU A 63 6.73 -17.10 -20.31
CA GLU A 63 5.88 -16.40 -21.24
C GLU A 63 5.58 -14.99 -20.73
N VAL A 64 5.99 -13.99 -21.50
CA VAL A 64 5.72 -12.59 -21.23
C VAL A 64 4.62 -12.12 -22.16
N ILE A 65 3.55 -11.58 -21.59
CA ILE A 65 2.47 -10.97 -22.34
C ILE A 65 2.99 -9.65 -22.93
N GLN A 66 3.23 -9.62 -24.23
CA GLN A 66 3.86 -8.47 -24.91
C GLN A 66 2.99 -7.22 -24.91
N LYS A 67 1.67 -7.37 -24.98
CA LYS A 67 0.69 -6.27 -24.96
C LYS A 67 -0.46 -6.65 -24.01
N PRO A 68 -0.23 -6.59 -22.70
CA PRO A 68 -1.28 -6.96 -21.75
C PRO A 68 -2.47 -6.00 -21.86
N SER A 69 -3.67 -6.54 -21.79
CA SER A 69 -4.89 -5.75 -21.69
C SER A 69 -4.96 -5.03 -20.34
N THR A 70 -5.78 -4.00 -20.24
CA THR A 70 -6.02 -3.31 -18.96
C THR A 70 -6.53 -4.28 -17.90
N GLU A 71 -7.41 -5.20 -18.27
CA GLU A 71 -7.92 -6.23 -17.36
C GLU A 71 -6.79 -7.12 -16.82
N GLU A 72 -5.87 -7.56 -17.68
CA GLU A 72 -4.73 -8.36 -17.27
C GLU A 72 -3.78 -7.61 -16.35
N ILE A 73 -3.54 -6.32 -16.61
CA ILE A 73 -2.72 -5.46 -15.76
C ILE A 73 -3.38 -5.25 -14.39
N MET A 74 -4.71 -5.14 -14.36
CA MET A 74 -5.47 -4.85 -13.14
C MET A 74 -5.67 -6.06 -12.22
N LYS A 75 -5.43 -7.29 -12.65
CA LYS A 75 -5.55 -8.48 -11.80
C LYS A 75 -4.61 -8.39 -10.58
N THR A 76 -5.17 -8.50 -9.38
CA THR A 76 -4.46 -8.39 -8.09
C THR A 76 -4.38 -9.71 -7.31
N GLY A 77 -5.08 -10.77 -7.78
CA GLY A 77 -5.27 -11.97 -6.98
C GLY A 77 -6.14 -11.69 -5.74
N GLU A 78 -5.81 -12.35 -4.64
CA GLU A 78 -6.59 -12.25 -3.38
C GLU A 78 -6.23 -11.05 -2.51
N LEU A 79 -5.11 -10.35 -2.78
CA LEU A 79 -4.74 -9.17 -2.01
C LEU A 79 -5.60 -7.97 -2.41
N PRO A 80 -6.09 -7.19 -1.42
CA PRO A 80 -6.78 -5.95 -1.71
C PRO A 80 -5.83 -4.97 -2.43
N GLU A 81 -6.36 -4.28 -3.44
CA GLU A 81 -5.61 -3.27 -4.16
C GLU A 81 -5.36 -2.05 -3.27
N MET A 82 -4.11 -1.64 -3.19
CA MET A 82 -3.70 -0.44 -2.44
C MET A 82 -3.59 0.74 -3.39
N ALA A 83 -4.57 1.64 -3.32
CA ALA A 83 -4.70 2.76 -4.24
C ALA A 83 -4.98 4.08 -3.51
N LEU A 84 -4.54 5.17 -4.11
CA LEU A 84 -4.84 6.55 -3.75
C LEU A 84 -5.45 7.30 -4.93
N GLY A 85 -6.19 8.36 -4.64
CA GLY A 85 -6.94 9.10 -5.64
C GLY A 85 -8.31 8.51 -5.93
N ARG A 86 -9.05 9.19 -6.78
CA ARG A 86 -10.43 8.79 -7.12
C ARG A 86 -10.44 7.50 -7.92
N LYS A 87 -11.43 6.65 -7.68
CA LYS A 87 -11.60 5.38 -8.40
C LYS A 87 -11.88 5.59 -9.90
N ASP A 88 -12.56 6.68 -10.22
CA ASP A 88 -12.95 7.13 -11.56
C ASP A 88 -11.98 8.17 -12.16
N ALA A 89 -10.78 8.32 -11.60
CA ALA A 89 -9.78 9.22 -12.14
C ALA A 89 -9.46 8.92 -13.62
N PRO A 90 -9.29 9.95 -14.46
CA PRO A 90 -9.09 9.77 -15.91
C PRO A 90 -7.81 9.02 -16.27
N VAL A 91 -6.80 9.03 -15.41
CA VAL A 91 -5.53 8.34 -15.64
C VAL A 91 -5.25 7.38 -14.49
N THR A 92 -4.77 6.17 -14.81
CA THR A 92 -4.29 5.21 -13.82
C THR A 92 -2.77 5.04 -13.93
N ILE A 93 -2.08 5.15 -12.81
CA ILE A 93 -0.66 4.85 -12.67
C ILE A 93 -0.52 3.69 -11.69
N ILE A 94 0.13 2.60 -12.10
CA ILE A 94 0.45 1.45 -11.27
C ILE A 94 1.96 1.39 -11.11
N GLN A 95 2.46 1.46 -9.90
CA GLN A 95 3.89 1.30 -9.59
C GLN A 95 4.16 -0.10 -9.05
N TYR A 96 5.06 -0.83 -9.67
CA TYR A 96 5.70 -2.00 -9.08
C TYR A 96 6.96 -1.58 -8.33
N ALA A 97 7.03 -1.93 -7.06
CA ALA A 97 8.09 -1.50 -6.16
C ALA A 97 8.68 -2.66 -5.34
N SER A 98 9.95 -2.52 -4.96
CA SER A 98 10.59 -3.36 -3.96
C SER A 98 11.02 -2.50 -2.78
N MET A 99 10.79 -3.01 -1.57
CA MET A 99 11.03 -2.25 -0.35
C MET A 99 12.51 -1.90 -0.12
N THR A 100 13.43 -2.69 -0.66
CA THR A 100 14.89 -2.45 -0.56
C THR A 100 15.47 -1.68 -1.74
N CYS A 101 14.66 -1.35 -2.75
CA CYS A 101 15.14 -0.70 -3.97
C CYS A 101 15.48 0.79 -3.72
N PRO A 102 16.73 1.24 -3.96
CA PRO A 102 17.09 2.64 -3.77
C PRO A 102 16.43 3.59 -4.78
N HIS A 103 16.13 3.11 -5.98
CA HIS A 103 15.39 3.88 -6.98
C HIS A 103 13.92 4.06 -6.60
N CYS A 104 13.29 3.05 -5.96
CA CYS A 104 11.94 3.19 -5.40
C CYS A 104 11.93 4.22 -4.27
N ARG A 105 12.94 4.19 -3.39
CA ARG A 105 13.11 5.21 -2.35
C ARG A 105 13.25 6.60 -2.95
N ARG A 106 14.11 6.76 -3.97
CA ARG A 106 14.29 8.06 -4.64
C ARG A 106 12.98 8.57 -5.22
N PHE A 107 12.26 7.73 -5.96
CA PHE A 107 10.94 8.09 -6.49
C PHE A 107 10.00 8.55 -5.37
N GLN A 108 9.92 7.79 -4.27
CA GLN A 108 9.04 8.11 -3.15
C GLN A 108 9.37 9.45 -2.47
N LEU A 109 10.64 9.80 -2.37
CA LEU A 109 11.06 11.01 -1.68
C LEU A 109 11.09 12.25 -2.58
N GLU A 110 11.40 12.09 -3.86
CA GLU A 110 11.67 13.21 -4.78
C GLU A 110 10.50 13.47 -5.74
N SER A 111 9.91 12.42 -6.32
CA SER A 111 8.90 12.57 -7.39
C SER A 111 7.46 12.42 -6.89
N TYR A 112 7.23 11.46 -5.98
CA TYR A 112 5.90 11.14 -5.48
C TYR A 112 5.19 12.30 -4.76
N PRO A 113 5.84 13.17 -3.97
CA PRO A 113 5.16 14.30 -3.34
C PRO A 113 4.52 15.26 -4.35
N ALA A 114 5.20 15.50 -5.48
CA ALA A 114 4.65 16.31 -6.56
C ALA A 114 3.53 15.56 -7.31
N LEU A 115 3.72 14.27 -7.63
CA LEU A 115 2.68 13.43 -8.22
C LEU A 115 1.42 13.42 -7.35
N LYS A 116 1.58 13.28 -6.04
CA LYS A 116 0.46 13.26 -5.10
C LYS A 116 -0.29 14.60 -5.13
N ARG A 117 0.40 15.69 -4.93
CA ARG A 117 -0.20 17.04 -4.86
C ARG A 117 -0.86 17.48 -6.18
N GLU A 118 -0.21 17.21 -7.32
CA GLU A 118 -0.62 17.76 -8.62
C GLU A 118 -1.66 16.91 -9.34
N TYR A 119 -1.68 15.61 -9.05
CA TYR A 119 -2.50 14.66 -9.81
C TYR A 119 -3.41 13.77 -8.95
N ILE A 120 -2.88 13.20 -7.86
CA ILE A 120 -3.66 12.25 -7.05
C ILE A 120 -4.70 13.00 -6.22
N ASP A 121 -4.27 14.02 -5.45
CA ASP A 121 -5.14 14.80 -4.57
C ASP A 121 -6.13 15.67 -5.36
N THR A 122 -5.81 15.99 -6.62
CA THR A 122 -6.70 16.72 -7.53
C THR A 122 -7.66 15.80 -8.30
N GLY A 123 -7.61 14.49 -8.07
CA GLY A 123 -8.50 13.51 -8.71
C GLY A 123 -8.19 13.20 -10.17
N LYS A 124 -7.07 13.68 -10.71
CA LYS A 124 -6.63 13.44 -12.09
C LYS A 124 -6.03 12.06 -12.29
N VAL A 125 -5.41 11.52 -11.26
CA VAL A 125 -4.72 10.22 -11.28
C VAL A 125 -5.23 9.32 -10.17
N ARG A 126 -5.54 8.07 -10.52
CA ARG A 126 -5.59 6.95 -9.59
C ARG A 126 -4.22 6.31 -9.53
N TYR A 127 -3.60 6.34 -8.37
CA TYR A 127 -2.28 5.75 -8.14
C TYR A 127 -2.44 4.43 -7.39
N ILE A 128 -1.91 3.34 -7.96
CA ILE A 128 -1.92 2.00 -7.39
C ILE A 128 -0.49 1.60 -7.07
N LEU A 129 -0.25 1.21 -5.82
CA LEU A 129 1.05 0.73 -5.38
C LEU A 129 1.04 -0.80 -5.28
N ARG A 130 1.93 -1.45 -6.02
CA ARG A 130 2.21 -2.89 -5.94
C ARG A 130 3.61 -3.10 -5.35
N ALA A 131 3.73 -2.95 -4.04
CA ALA A 131 4.96 -3.21 -3.28
C ALA A 131 5.28 -4.72 -3.15
N GLU A 132 4.40 -5.57 -3.68
CA GLU A 132 4.49 -7.03 -3.71
C GLU A 132 5.40 -7.55 -4.83
N PHE A 133 6.44 -6.80 -5.16
CA PHE A 133 7.52 -7.23 -6.06
C PHE A 133 8.86 -7.24 -5.32
N PRO A 134 8.97 -8.03 -4.21
CA PRO A 134 10.17 -8.02 -3.39
C PRO A 134 11.36 -8.56 -4.16
N ILE A 135 12.50 -7.87 -4.02
CA ILE A 135 13.81 -8.32 -4.47
C ILE A 135 14.63 -8.63 -3.22
N GLY A 136 14.92 -9.92 -3.02
CA GLY A 136 15.61 -10.42 -1.82
C GLY A 136 14.71 -10.61 -0.59
N LYS A 137 15.22 -11.36 0.38
CA LYS A 137 14.49 -11.81 1.58
C LYS A 137 14.08 -10.64 2.49
N GLN A 138 14.99 -9.68 2.67
CA GLN A 138 14.74 -8.50 3.50
C GLN A 138 13.60 -7.64 2.94
N SER A 139 13.55 -7.45 1.60
CA SER A 139 12.43 -6.78 0.95
C SER A 139 11.11 -7.52 1.17
N GLY A 140 11.15 -8.85 1.06
CA GLY A 140 9.95 -9.66 1.30
C GLY A 140 9.41 -9.52 2.70
N LEU A 141 10.27 -9.52 3.71
CA LEU A 141 9.86 -9.33 5.10
C LEU A 141 9.22 -7.95 5.31
N ALA A 142 9.81 -6.90 4.73
CA ALA A 142 9.23 -5.56 4.80
C ALA A 142 7.88 -5.47 4.05
N THR A 143 7.72 -6.19 2.93
CA THR A 143 6.44 -6.28 2.21
C THR A 143 5.36 -6.98 3.06
N ILE A 144 5.72 -8.06 3.76
CA ILE A 144 4.80 -8.73 4.69
C ILE A 144 4.37 -7.77 5.80
N ALA A 145 5.31 -7.08 6.45
CA ALA A 145 4.99 -6.10 7.48
C ALA A 145 4.06 -5.00 6.94
N LEU A 146 4.31 -4.52 5.73
CA LEU A 146 3.48 -3.52 5.08
C LEU A 146 2.06 -4.01 4.87
N ARG A 147 1.88 -5.26 4.41
CA ARG A 147 0.56 -5.86 4.18
C ARG A 147 -0.22 -6.17 5.46
N CYS A 148 0.47 -6.31 6.57
CA CYS A 148 -0.13 -6.51 7.89
C CYS A 148 -0.50 -5.21 8.60
N ALA A 149 -0.10 -4.08 8.08
CA ALA A 149 -0.56 -2.80 8.60
C ALA A 149 -2.07 -2.62 8.35
N PRO A 150 -2.79 -1.95 9.26
CA PRO A 150 -4.16 -1.55 8.98
C PRO A 150 -4.26 -0.79 7.64
N PRO A 151 -5.36 -0.93 6.88
CA PRO A 151 -5.47 -0.33 5.54
C PRO A 151 -5.20 1.18 5.51
N ASP A 152 -5.63 1.92 6.54
CA ASP A 152 -5.38 3.36 6.70
C ASP A 152 -3.91 3.69 7.03
N LYS A 153 -3.12 2.72 7.45
CA LYS A 153 -1.70 2.85 7.79
C LYS A 153 -0.76 2.34 6.68
N TYR A 154 -1.29 1.67 5.67
CA TYR A 154 -0.47 1.06 4.61
C TYR A 154 0.48 2.06 3.95
N PHE A 155 -0.04 3.16 3.40
CA PHE A 155 0.79 4.18 2.74
C PHE A 155 1.69 4.92 3.73
N VAL A 156 1.22 5.17 4.94
CA VAL A 156 2.03 5.79 6.01
C VAL A 156 3.24 4.90 6.36
N LEU A 157 3.03 3.59 6.46
CA LEU A 157 4.12 2.65 6.73
C LEU A 157 5.06 2.53 5.52
N TYR A 158 4.51 2.51 4.30
CA TYR A 158 5.33 2.53 3.08
C TYR A 158 6.27 3.73 3.04
N ASP A 159 5.75 4.94 3.29
CA ASP A 159 6.53 6.17 3.34
C ASP A 159 7.67 6.09 4.37
N LYS A 160 7.35 5.61 5.58
CA LYS A 160 8.33 5.44 6.66
C LYS A 160 9.41 4.41 6.31
N LEU A 161 9.04 3.27 5.75
CA LEU A 161 9.98 2.23 5.33
C LEU A 161 10.90 2.76 4.23
N MET A 162 10.37 3.49 3.24
CA MET A 162 11.18 4.10 2.18
C MET A 162 12.11 5.18 2.73
N ALA A 163 11.62 6.09 3.57
CA ALA A 163 12.45 7.15 4.15
C ALA A 163 13.58 6.61 5.02
N GLN A 164 13.32 5.53 5.75
CA GLN A 164 14.23 4.95 6.72
C GLN A 164 15.02 3.74 6.18
N GLN A 165 15.12 3.54 4.86
CA GLN A 165 15.81 2.38 4.27
C GLN A 165 17.20 2.14 4.88
N ALA A 166 17.98 3.19 5.12
CA ALA A 166 19.32 3.07 5.68
C ALA A 166 19.35 2.40 7.07
N SER A 167 18.25 2.43 7.81
CA SER A 167 18.19 1.86 9.16
C SER A 167 17.83 0.37 9.19
N TRP A 168 17.18 -0.14 8.15
CA TRP A 168 16.65 -1.50 8.16
C TRP A 168 17.05 -2.37 6.96
N VAL A 169 17.50 -1.80 5.84
CA VAL A 169 17.99 -2.59 4.69
C VAL A 169 19.29 -3.27 5.05
N SER A 170 19.39 -4.56 4.78
CA SER A 170 20.55 -5.39 5.10
C SER A 170 20.64 -6.57 4.13
N GLN A 171 21.85 -7.12 3.98
CA GLN A 171 22.09 -8.38 3.27
C GLN A 171 21.49 -9.56 4.05
N ASP A 172 21.61 -9.52 5.38
CA ASP A 172 21.00 -10.50 6.27
C ASP A 172 19.55 -10.12 6.59
N VAL A 173 18.71 -11.15 6.75
CA VAL A 173 17.33 -10.93 7.17
C VAL A 173 17.29 -10.57 8.65
N ARG A 174 17.00 -9.32 8.93
CA ARG A 174 16.85 -8.79 10.28
C ARG A 174 15.43 -8.24 10.51
N PRO A 175 14.60 -8.96 11.28
CA PRO A 175 13.22 -8.54 11.54
C PRO A 175 13.12 -7.27 12.39
N ASP A 176 13.96 -7.15 13.43
CA ASP A 176 13.82 -6.08 14.43
C ASP A 176 13.94 -4.66 13.88
N PRO A 177 14.87 -4.34 12.97
CA PRO A 177 14.89 -3.01 12.36
C PRO A 177 13.62 -2.68 11.57
N ILE A 178 13.02 -3.66 10.88
CA ILE A 178 11.75 -3.48 10.17
C ILE A 178 10.61 -3.27 11.18
N PHE A 179 10.58 -4.08 12.24
CA PHE A 179 9.59 -3.93 13.31
C PHE A 179 9.66 -2.53 13.96
N LYS A 180 10.86 -1.99 14.22
CA LYS A 180 11.02 -0.64 14.76
C LYS A 180 10.35 0.43 13.89
N VAL A 181 10.34 0.26 12.57
CA VAL A 181 9.62 1.17 11.66
C VAL A 181 8.11 0.90 11.71
N ALA A 182 7.70 -0.38 11.68
CA ALA A 182 6.29 -0.77 11.74
C ALA A 182 5.61 -0.35 13.06
N GLN A 183 6.34 -0.37 14.16
CA GLN A 183 5.87 0.11 15.46
C GLN A 183 5.46 1.60 15.43
N GLN A 184 6.08 2.41 14.58
CA GLN A 184 5.76 3.84 14.46
C GLN A 184 4.35 4.11 13.90
N VAL A 185 3.69 3.10 13.36
CA VAL A 185 2.30 3.16 12.91
C VAL A 185 1.34 2.36 13.79
N GLY A 186 1.82 1.94 14.98
CA GLY A 186 1.03 1.24 15.98
C GLY A 186 1.02 -0.28 15.87
N MET A 187 1.86 -0.88 15.00
CA MET A 187 1.96 -2.35 14.92
C MET A 187 2.61 -2.91 16.17
N THR A 188 1.96 -3.86 16.82
CA THR A 188 2.51 -4.55 17.98
C THR A 188 3.50 -5.65 17.58
N ARG A 189 4.36 -6.07 18.50
CA ARG A 189 5.31 -7.17 18.23
C ARG A 189 4.57 -8.47 17.90
N ALA A 190 3.52 -8.79 18.62
CA ALA A 190 2.72 -9.99 18.38
C ALA A 190 2.08 -9.99 16.99
N GLN A 191 1.53 -8.85 16.54
CA GLN A 191 1.01 -8.70 15.19
C GLN A 191 2.10 -8.90 14.14
N PHE A 192 3.25 -8.26 14.31
CA PHE A 192 4.37 -8.38 13.37
C PHE A 192 4.86 -9.82 13.26
N ASP A 193 5.04 -10.53 14.39
CA ASP A 193 5.53 -11.91 14.39
C ASP A 193 4.50 -12.87 13.80
N SER A 194 3.22 -12.75 14.14
CA SER A 194 2.15 -13.53 13.53
C SER A 194 2.08 -13.33 12.00
N CYS A 195 2.26 -12.09 11.55
CA CYS A 195 2.25 -11.78 10.12
C CYS A 195 3.40 -12.43 9.34
N ARG A 196 4.58 -12.51 9.92
CA ARG A 196 5.74 -13.15 9.26
C ARG A 196 5.51 -14.63 8.97
N GLU A 197 4.62 -15.26 9.70
CA GLU A 197 4.29 -16.68 9.60
C GLU A 197 3.05 -16.93 8.73
N ASN A 198 2.39 -15.88 8.26
CA ASN A 198 1.18 -16.00 7.44
C ASN A 198 1.50 -16.49 6.02
N ARG A 199 1.41 -17.81 5.86
CA ARG A 199 1.72 -18.49 4.58
C ARG A 199 0.77 -18.09 3.45
N ALA A 200 -0.51 -17.87 3.75
CA ALA A 200 -1.49 -17.45 2.75
C ALA A 200 -1.09 -16.08 2.14
N MET A 201 -0.76 -15.11 3.00
CA MET A 201 -0.28 -13.81 2.55
C MET A 201 1.03 -13.91 1.75
N ILE A 202 1.98 -14.72 2.21
CA ILE A 202 3.26 -14.94 1.50
C ILE A 202 3.01 -15.51 0.10
N ASN A 203 2.13 -16.49 -0.03
CA ASN A 203 1.77 -17.09 -1.31
C ASN A 203 1.13 -16.06 -2.24
N THR A 204 0.26 -15.20 -1.71
CA THR A 204 -0.39 -14.17 -2.53
C THR A 204 0.61 -13.07 -2.95
N ILE A 205 1.56 -12.69 -2.09
CA ILE A 205 2.66 -11.78 -2.47
C ILE A 205 3.49 -12.40 -3.60
N ASN A 206 3.83 -13.68 -3.52
CA ASN A 206 4.54 -14.38 -4.58
C ASN A 206 3.73 -14.43 -5.89
N TRP A 207 2.42 -14.63 -5.80
CA TRP A 207 1.54 -14.57 -6.97
C TRP A 207 1.60 -13.20 -7.65
N VAL A 208 1.50 -12.09 -6.90
CA VAL A 208 1.61 -10.72 -7.46
C VAL A 208 2.97 -10.49 -8.12
N LYS A 209 4.05 -10.99 -7.50
CA LYS A 209 5.40 -10.91 -8.06
C LYS A 209 5.49 -11.68 -9.39
N GLU A 210 5.02 -12.93 -9.43
CA GLU A 210 5.05 -13.75 -10.67
C GLU A 210 4.14 -13.14 -11.74
N ARG A 211 2.96 -12.64 -11.36
CA ARG A 211 2.09 -11.91 -12.29
C ARG A 211 2.79 -10.68 -12.86
N GLY A 212 3.48 -9.89 -12.02
CA GLY A 212 4.29 -8.77 -12.49
C GLY A 212 5.32 -9.20 -13.54
N ARG A 213 6.00 -10.32 -13.33
CA ARG A 213 6.98 -10.87 -14.27
C ARG A 213 6.34 -11.27 -15.60
N THR A 214 5.15 -11.89 -15.60
CA THR A 214 4.40 -12.20 -16.83
C THR A 214 3.95 -10.96 -17.58
N LEU A 215 3.76 -9.84 -16.88
CA LEU A 215 3.48 -8.52 -17.45
C LEU A 215 4.74 -7.77 -17.92
N GLY A 216 5.91 -8.41 -17.88
CA GLY A 216 7.16 -7.84 -18.36
C GLY A 216 7.91 -6.97 -17.34
N ILE A 217 7.53 -7.01 -16.05
CA ILE A 217 8.28 -6.36 -14.97
C ILE A 217 9.53 -7.18 -14.67
N ILE A 218 10.70 -6.58 -14.87
CA ILE A 218 12.00 -7.22 -14.66
C ILE A 218 12.81 -6.60 -13.51
N GLY A 219 12.36 -5.44 -13.00
CA GLY A 219 13.01 -4.71 -11.93
C GLY A 219 12.07 -3.65 -11.35
N THR A 220 12.59 -2.83 -10.43
CA THR A 220 11.81 -1.79 -9.74
C THR A 220 12.58 -0.47 -9.66
N PRO A 221 11.90 0.68 -9.69
CA PRO A 221 10.48 0.79 -9.99
C PRO A 221 10.19 0.55 -11.47
N ASN A 222 9.07 -0.07 -11.77
CA ASN A 222 8.47 -0.06 -13.09
C ASN A 222 7.03 0.44 -12.95
N PHE A 223 6.51 1.04 -14.03
CA PHE A 223 5.19 1.65 -13.99
C PHE A 223 4.33 1.18 -15.16
N PHE A 224 3.03 1.00 -14.91
CA PHE A 224 2.05 1.10 -15.98
C PHE A 224 1.37 2.46 -15.88
N ILE A 225 1.48 3.26 -16.94
CA ILE A 225 0.79 4.55 -17.07
C ILE A 225 -0.23 4.40 -18.18
N GLN A 226 -1.50 4.44 -17.83
CA GLN A 226 -2.62 4.21 -18.74
C GLN A 226 -2.40 2.95 -19.62
N GLY A 227 -1.97 1.85 -19.01
CA GLY A 227 -1.70 0.58 -19.69
C GLY A 227 -0.34 0.47 -20.38
N LYS A 228 0.41 1.56 -20.55
CA LYS A 228 1.75 1.55 -21.16
C LYS A 228 2.81 1.24 -20.10
N LEU A 229 3.62 0.20 -20.34
CA LEU A 229 4.72 -0.18 -19.45
C LEU A 229 5.92 0.76 -19.61
N VAL A 230 6.38 1.32 -18.51
CA VAL A 230 7.58 2.15 -18.38
C VAL A 230 8.57 1.44 -17.46
N LYS A 231 9.69 0.95 -18.03
CA LYS A 231 10.69 0.11 -17.34
C LYS A 231 11.86 0.95 -16.82
N SER A 232 11.57 2.02 -16.09
CA SER A 232 12.63 2.88 -15.51
C SER A 232 12.15 3.62 -14.28
N ALA A 233 13.10 4.14 -13.51
CA ALA A 233 12.81 5.19 -12.55
C ALA A 233 12.51 6.47 -13.33
N ILE A 234 11.34 7.05 -13.08
CA ILE A 234 10.88 8.28 -13.71
C ILE A 234 10.76 9.39 -12.68
N GLY A 235 11.06 10.62 -13.11
CA GLY A 235 10.83 11.83 -12.32
C GLY A 235 9.45 12.45 -12.59
N ILE A 236 9.15 13.52 -11.87
CA ILE A 236 7.87 14.23 -12.06
C ILE A 236 7.76 14.86 -13.47
N LYS A 237 8.89 15.23 -14.08
CA LYS A 237 8.90 15.79 -15.45
C LYS A 237 8.38 14.77 -16.45
N GLU A 238 8.93 13.56 -16.43
CA GLU A 238 8.52 12.48 -17.33
C GLU A 238 7.07 12.07 -17.07
N ILE A 239 6.61 12.11 -15.81
CA ILE A 239 5.20 11.85 -15.47
C ILE A 239 4.30 12.90 -16.12
N ARG A 240 4.64 14.19 -16.03
CA ARG A 240 3.87 15.27 -16.70
C ARG A 240 3.81 15.06 -18.20
N GLU A 241 4.94 14.79 -18.83
CA GLU A 241 5.03 14.53 -20.27
C GLU A 241 4.13 13.37 -20.74
N MET A 242 3.91 12.37 -19.88
CA MET A 242 3.04 11.23 -20.19
C MET A 242 1.57 11.46 -19.82
N VAL A 243 1.29 12.17 -18.75
CA VAL A 243 -0.05 12.30 -18.16
C VAL A 243 -0.81 13.50 -18.76
N ASP A 244 -0.15 14.65 -18.90
CA ASP A 244 -0.84 15.88 -19.32
C ASP A 244 -1.47 15.78 -20.73
N PRO A 245 -0.85 15.15 -21.74
CA PRO A 245 -1.49 14.96 -23.04
C PRO A 245 -2.76 14.08 -22.97
N ILE A 246 -2.77 13.06 -22.08
CA ILE A 246 -3.95 12.19 -21.88
C ILE A 246 -5.10 12.99 -21.28
N LEU A 247 -4.79 13.83 -20.29
CA LEU A 247 -5.78 14.69 -19.63
C LEU A 247 -6.35 15.72 -20.61
N ALA A 248 -5.50 16.37 -21.41
CA ALA A 248 -5.93 17.34 -22.42
C ALA A 248 -6.83 16.71 -23.48
N GLY A 249 -6.48 15.53 -24.00
CA GLY A 249 -7.30 14.81 -24.97
C GLY A 249 -8.68 14.40 -24.42
N ARG A 250 -8.78 14.07 -23.13
CA ARG A 250 -10.05 13.73 -22.48
C ARG A 250 -10.94 14.96 -22.24
N VAL A 251 -10.36 16.11 -21.90
CA VAL A 251 -11.10 17.37 -21.77
C VAL A 251 -11.69 17.75 -23.12
N ALA A 252 -10.91 17.75 -24.19
CA ALA A 252 -11.39 18.04 -25.54
C ALA A 252 -12.52 17.09 -25.98
N ALA A 253 -12.41 15.79 -25.68
CA ALA A 253 -13.44 14.81 -25.99
C ALA A 253 -14.74 15.03 -25.18
N SER A 254 -14.66 15.51 -23.93
CA SER A 254 -15.84 15.80 -23.11
C SER A 254 -16.58 17.07 -23.55
N GLU A 255 -15.85 18.06 -24.05
CA GLU A 255 -16.43 19.31 -24.57
C GLU A 255 -17.16 19.12 -25.92
N THR A 256 -16.82 18.07 -26.67
CA THR A 256 -17.44 17.76 -27.97
C THR A 256 -18.71 16.91 -27.86
N LEU A 257 -19.04 16.37 -26.68
CA LEU A 257 -20.27 15.64 -26.44
C LEU A 257 -21.43 16.61 -26.24
N PRO A 258 -22.53 16.52 -27.03
CA PRO A 258 -23.71 17.36 -26.83
C PRO A 258 -24.30 17.13 -25.43
N ALA A 259 -24.72 18.20 -24.77
CA ALA A 259 -25.40 18.10 -23.50
C ALA A 259 -26.62 17.15 -23.61
N PRO A 260 -26.86 16.28 -22.61
CA PRO A 260 -28.04 15.43 -22.61
C PRO A 260 -29.29 16.30 -22.66
N ARG A 261 -30.17 16.04 -23.64
CA ARG A 261 -31.46 16.71 -23.80
C ARG A 261 -32.45 16.27 -22.73
#